data_6e7764deeb397d22ee0c78a7039c3dbb
#
_entry.id   6e7764deeb397d22ee0c78a7039c3dbb
#
_cell.length_a   1.000
_cell.length_b   1.000
_cell.length_c   1.000
_cell.angle_alpha   90.00
_cell.angle_beta   90.00
_cell.angle_gamma   90.00
#
_symmetry.space_group_name_H-M   'P 1'
#
loop_
_entity.id
_entity.type
_entity.pdbx_description
1 polymer ?
#
loop_
_entity_poly.entity_id
_entity_poly.type
_entity_poly.pdbx_seq_one_letter_code
_entity_poly.pdbx_strand_id
1 'polypeptide(L)'
;MKFKMNDSDWEIKEISNAEMNVIASSDKRETFTHGTTQYDCNTIFINEETVNKKKTLYHELTHCFMCEYGHNQWQKEFNYEDVCEIVASSHDIIHKIVEDYFKNQK
;
A
#
# COMPACT_ATOMS: atom_id res chain seq x y z
N MET A 1 -3.87 7.71 -9.10
CA MET A 1 -5.33 7.52 -8.97
C MET A 1 -5.75 7.84 -7.55
N LYS A 2 -6.78 8.62 -7.39
CA LYS A 2 -7.33 8.94 -6.07
C LYS A 2 -8.38 7.92 -5.67
N PHE A 3 -8.42 7.59 -4.40
CA PHE A 3 -9.39 6.65 -3.86
C PHE A 3 -9.72 7.00 -2.40
N LYS A 4 -10.76 6.38 -1.87
CA LYS A 4 -11.12 6.54 -0.45
C LYS A 4 -10.92 5.22 0.29
N MET A 5 -10.41 5.33 1.50
CA MET A 5 -10.29 4.22 2.43
C MET A 5 -10.84 4.69 3.77
N ASN A 6 -11.96 4.10 4.22
CA ASN A 6 -12.65 4.51 5.45
C ASN A 6 -12.92 6.03 5.48
N ASP A 7 -13.42 6.58 4.37
CA ASP A 7 -13.71 8.00 4.16
C ASP A 7 -12.50 8.95 4.13
N SER A 8 -11.29 8.44 4.28
CA SER A 8 -10.08 9.23 4.11
C SER A 8 -9.66 9.24 2.64
N ASP A 9 -9.21 10.39 2.17
CA ASP A 9 -8.73 10.53 0.80
C ASP A 9 -7.28 10.08 0.69
N TRP A 10 -7.01 9.21 -0.26
CA TRP A 10 -5.70 8.65 -0.56
C TRP A 10 -5.40 8.74 -2.05
N GLU A 11 -4.13 8.60 -2.39
CA GLU A 11 -3.70 8.61 -3.79
C GLU A 11 -2.65 7.52 -4.05
N ILE A 12 -2.72 6.93 -5.24
CA ILE A 12 -1.70 5.99 -5.74
C ILE A 12 -0.92 6.69 -6.84
N LYS A 13 0.41 6.71 -6.71
CA LYS A 13 1.31 7.30 -7.72
C LYS A 13 2.40 6.31 -8.09
N GLU A 14 2.71 6.22 -9.38
CA GLU A 14 3.88 5.49 -9.83
C GLU A 14 5.03 6.47 -10.00
N ILE A 15 6.19 6.10 -9.47
CA ILE A 15 7.37 6.96 -9.51
C ILE A 15 8.58 6.17 -10.00
N SER A 16 9.61 6.88 -10.42
CA SER A 16 10.86 6.26 -10.87
C SER A 16 11.61 5.63 -9.69
N ASN A 17 12.52 4.72 -10.01
CA ASN A 17 13.38 4.13 -8.99
C ASN A 17 14.21 5.19 -8.27
N ALA A 18 14.69 6.21 -8.98
CA ALA A 18 15.46 7.30 -8.38
C ALA A 18 14.61 8.08 -7.36
N GLU A 19 13.38 8.40 -7.70
CA GLU A 19 12.44 9.07 -6.78
C GLU A 19 12.11 8.18 -5.59
N MET A 20 11.90 6.88 -5.83
CA MET A 20 11.62 5.92 -4.77
C MET A 20 12.77 5.88 -3.75
N ASN A 21 14.02 5.89 -4.21
CA ASN A 21 15.18 5.88 -3.34
C ASN A 21 15.25 7.13 -2.45
N VAL A 22 14.81 8.27 -2.95
CA VAL A 22 14.75 9.50 -2.17
C VAL A 22 13.67 9.39 -1.08
N ILE A 23 12.48 8.93 -1.44
CA ILE A 23 11.34 8.83 -0.51
C ILE A 23 11.61 7.77 0.57
N ALA A 24 12.22 6.64 0.19
CA ALA A 24 12.53 5.55 1.09
C ALA A 24 13.95 5.63 1.67
N SER A 25 14.56 6.79 1.67
CA SER A 25 15.98 6.98 2.02
C SER A 25 16.32 6.69 3.47
N SER A 26 15.34 6.56 4.34
CA SER A 26 15.57 6.16 5.73
C SER A 26 16.05 4.71 5.85
N ASP A 27 15.83 3.91 4.83
CA ASP A 27 16.32 2.55 4.78
C ASP A 27 17.66 2.53 4.03
N LYS A 28 18.74 2.40 4.79
CA LYS A 28 20.09 2.40 4.24
C LYS A 28 20.52 1.10 3.56
N ARG A 29 19.60 0.16 3.40
CA ARG A 29 19.90 -1.08 2.71
C ARG A 29 19.85 -0.82 1.21
N GLU A 30 20.80 -1.39 0.49
CA GLU A 30 20.85 -1.35 -0.96
C GLU A 30 19.84 -2.33 -1.56
N THR A 31 18.62 -2.33 -1.06
CA THR A 31 17.56 -3.19 -1.58
C THR A 31 16.59 -2.38 -2.40
N PHE A 32 16.15 -2.98 -3.49
CA PHE A 32 15.13 -2.38 -4.34
C PHE A 32 13.83 -2.21 -3.53
N THR A 33 13.29 -1.00 -3.51
CA THR A 33 12.01 -0.71 -2.86
C THR A 33 10.89 -0.76 -3.89
N HIS A 34 10.02 -1.74 -3.78
CA HIS A 34 8.92 -1.95 -4.71
C HIS A 34 7.81 -0.91 -4.56
N GLY A 35 7.51 -0.53 -3.33
CA GLY A 35 6.48 0.46 -3.03
C GLY A 35 6.61 0.95 -1.61
N THR A 36 5.89 2.01 -1.28
CA THR A 36 5.85 2.54 0.08
C THR A 36 4.53 3.25 0.34
N THR A 37 4.05 3.14 1.57
CA THR A 37 2.83 3.82 2.02
C THR A 37 3.25 4.97 2.92
N GLN A 38 2.98 6.20 2.51
CA GLN A 38 3.34 7.39 3.24
C GLN A 38 2.10 7.94 3.94
N TYR A 39 2.07 7.80 5.26
CA TYR A 39 0.89 8.13 6.07
C TYR A 39 0.71 9.64 6.27
N ASP A 40 1.80 10.39 6.24
CA ASP A 40 1.76 11.84 6.42
C ASP A 40 1.09 12.58 5.27
N CYS A 41 1.11 12.01 4.08
CA CYS A 41 0.49 12.61 2.89
C CYS A 41 -0.57 11.71 2.26
N ASN A 42 -0.95 10.62 2.92
CA ASN A 42 -1.96 9.67 2.44
C ASN A 42 -1.71 9.25 0.99
N THR A 43 -0.48 8.86 0.70
CA THR A 43 -0.10 8.48 -0.67
C THR A 43 0.62 7.14 -0.66
N ILE A 44 0.24 6.30 -1.60
CA ILE A 44 0.93 5.05 -1.90
C ILE A 44 1.78 5.29 -3.13
N PHE A 45 3.10 5.08 -3.01
CA PHE A 45 4.02 5.17 -4.14
C PHE A 45 4.41 3.77 -4.60
N ILE A 46 4.31 3.55 -5.90
CA ILE A 46 4.71 2.30 -6.54
C ILE A 46 5.91 2.57 -7.41
N ASN A 47 6.96 1.78 -7.26
CA ASN A 47 8.13 1.88 -8.13
C ASN A 47 7.75 1.37 -9.50
N GLU A 48 7.88 2.19 -10.53
CA GLU A 48 7.50 1.81 -11.90
C GLU A 48 8.32 0.64 -12.45
N GLU A 49 9.44 0.32 -11.82
CA GLU A 49 10.29 -0.82 -12.18
C GLU A 49 9.97 -2.10 -11.41
N THR A 50 8.94 -2.08 -10.56
CA THR A 50 8.59 -3.30 -9.81
C THR A 50 8.14 -4.42 -10.76
N VAL A 51 8.61 -5.63 -10.50
CA VAL A 51 8.34 -6.78 -11.38
C VAL A 51 6.90 -7.30 -11.26
N ASN A 52 6.26 -7.06 -10.13
CA ASN A 52 4.88 -7.47 -9.92
C ASN A 52 4.09 -6.32 -9.29
N LYS A 53 3.63 -5.44 -10.15
CA LYS A 53 2.92 -4.23 -9.74
C LYS A 53 1.65 -4.56 -8.95
N LYS A 54 0.92 -5.57 -9.38
CA LYS A 54 -0.32 -5.97 -8.72
C LYS A 54 -0.08 -6.43 -7.28
N LYS A 55 0.91 -7.29 -7.09
CA LYS A 55 1.27 -7.76 -5.74
C LYS A 55 1.73 -6.61 -4.86
N THR A 56 2.56 -5.72 -5.40
CA THR A 56 3.04 -4.55 -4.68
C THR A 56 1.88 -3.66 -4.25
N LEU A 57 0.92 -3.42 -5.15
CA LEU A 57 -0.23 -2.59 -4.83
C LEU A 57 -1.10 -3.22 -3.73
N TYR A 58 -1.34 -4.53 -3.79
CA TYR A 58 -2.05 -5.22 -2.70
C TYR A 58 -1.33 -5.06 -1.36
N HIS A 59 -0.01 -5.20 -1.37
CA HIS A 59 0.81 -5.06 -0.16
C HIS A 59 0.65 -3.67 0.46
N GLU A 60 0.81 -2.62 -0.35
CA GLU A 60 0.72 -1.25 0.15
C GLU A 60 -0.70 -0.87 0.55
N LEU A 61 -1.70 -1.33 -0.17
CA LEU A 61 -3.10 -1.09 0.21
C LEU A 61 -3.46 -1.80 1.52
N THR A 62 -2.81 -2.91 1.83
CA THR A 62 -2.99 -3.57 3.12
C THR A 62 -2.48 -2.69 4.26
N HIS A 63 -1.33 -2.03 4.09
CA HIS A 63 -0.85 -1.05 5.07
C HIS A 63 -1.86 0.09 5.26
N CYS A 64 -2.40 0.59 4.16
CA CYS A 64 -3.41 1.63 4.17
C CYS A 64 -4.66 1.19 4.95
N PHE A 65 -5.14 -0.02 4.68
CA PHE A 65 -6.29 -0.60 5.38
C PHE A 65 -6.04 -0.70 6.88
N MET A 66 -4.88 -1.23 7.26
CA MET A 66 -4.54 -1.39 8.67
C MET A 66 -4.46 -0.04 9.38
N CYS A 67 -3.94 0.99 8.71
CA CYS A 67 -3.90 2.34 9.26
C CYS A 67 -5.31 2.91 9.47
N GLU A 68 -6.16 2.82 8.45
CA GLU A 68 -7.47 3.47 8.46
C GLU A 68 -8.51 2.77 9.33
N TYR A 69 -8.38 1.45 9.50
CA TYR A 69 -9.33 0.68 10.29
C TYR A 69 -8.79 0.31 11.68
N GLY A 70 -7.70 0.95 12.10
CA GLY A 70 -7.21 0.83 13.47
C GLY A 70 -6.46 -0.44 13.82
N HIS A 71 -6.03 -1.19 12.82
CA HIS A 71 -5.18 -2.36 13.04
C HIS A 71 -3.72 -1.93 13.18
N ASN A 72 -3.43 -1.24 14.28
CA ASN A 72 -2.12 -0.65 14.47
C ASN A 72 -1.05 -1.71 14.75
N GLN A 73 -0.21 -1.93 13.76
CA GLN A 73 0.85 -2.93 13.81
C GLN A 73 1.99 -2.61 14.79
N TRP A 74 2.05 -1.39 15.29
CA TRP A 74 3.13 -0.96 16.20
C TRP A 74 3.00 -1.50 17.60
N GLN A 75 1.79 -1.86 18.01
CA GLN A 75 1.47 -2.13 19.39
C GLN A 75 1.02 -3.57 19.67
N LYS A 76 1.04 -4.43 18.65
CA LYS A 76 0.43 -5.74 18.79
C LYS A 76 1.15 -6.77 17.93
N GLU A 77 1.39 -7.93 18.52
CA GLU A 77 1.78 -9.10 17.76
C GLU A 77 0.52 -9.70 17.17
N PHE A 78 0.53 -9.95 15.87
CA PHE A 78 -0.60 -10.57 15.20
C PHE A 78 -0.50 -12.09 15.32
N ASN A 79 -1.56 -12.70 15.81
CA ASN A 79 -1.69 -14.16 15.80
C ASN A 79 -2.37 -14.59 14.50
N TYR A 80 -2.52 -15.90 14.33
CA TYR A 80 -3.08 -16.45 13.10
C TYR A 80 -4.52 -15.97 12.85
N GLU A 81 -5.33 -15.89 13.91
CA GLU A 81 -6.71 -15.43 13.79
C GLU A 81 -6.79 -13.95 13.39
N ASP A 82 -5.88 -13.12 13.88
CA ASP A 82 -5.83 -11.71 13.50
C ASP A 82 -5.57 -11.58 12.00
N VAL A 83 -4.65 -12.38 11.47
CA VAL A 83 -4.33 -12.36 10.03
C VAL A 83 -5.55 -12.79 9.22
N CYS A 84 -6.24 -13.84 9.63
CA CYS A 84 -7.45 -14.31 8.94
C CYS A 84 -8.53 -13.23 8.93
N GLU A 85 -8.73 -12.54 10.05
CA GLU A 85 -9.72 -11.48 10.15
C GLU A 85 -9.37 -10.28 9.28
N ILE A 86 -8.11 -9.88 9.25
CA ILE A 86 -7.65 -8.77 8.43
C ILE A 86 -7.88 -9.09 6.94
N VAL A 87 -7.50 -10.28 6.50
CA VAL A 87 -7.68 -10.70 5.11
C VAL A 87 -9.17 -10.73 4.74
N ALA A 88 -9.99 -11.32 5.60
CA ALA A 88 -11.43 -11.43 5.35
C ALA A 88 -12.10 -10.06 5.26
N SER A 89 -11.73 -9.14 6.15
CA SER A 89 -12.33 -7.80 6.22
C SER A 89 -11.86 -6.90 5.09
N SER A 90 -10.60 -7.05 4.65
CA SER A 90 -9.98 -6.13 3.69
C SER A 90 -10.14 -6.56 2.23
N HIS A 91 -10.42 -7.84 1.98
CA HIS A 91 -10.35 -8.42 0.63
C HIS A 91 -11.16 -7.64 -0.40
N ASP A 92 -12.45 -7.44 -0.16
CA ASP A 92 -13.31 -6.81 -1.15
C ASP A 92 -12.98 -5.33 -1.35
N ILE A 93 -12.63 -4.65 -0.27
CA ILE A 93 -12.26 -3.23 -0.31
C ILE A 93 -11.00 -3.05 -1.15
N ILE A 94 -9.96 -3.80 -0.85
CA ILE A 94 -8.68 -3.71 -1.54
C ILE A 94 -8.80 -4.17 -2.99
N HIS A 95 -9.49 -5.28 -3.21
CA HIS A 95 -9.66 -5.85 -4.55
C HIS A 95 -10.32 -4.84 -5.50
N LYS A 96 -11.36 -4.16 -5.03
CA LYS A 96 -12.03 -3.14 -5.83
C LYS A 96 -11.09 -2.01 -6.23
N ILE A 97 -10.28 -1.54 -5.30
CA ILE A 97 -9.31 -0.47 -5.56
C ILE A 97 -8.28 -0.93 -6.59
N VAL A 98 -7.78 -2.15 -6.44
CA VAL A 98 -6.79 -2.72 -7.38
C VAL A 98 -7.39 -2.85 -8.77
N GLU A 99 -8.61 -3.36 -8.88
CA GLU A 99 -9.29 -3.48 -10.18
C GLU A 99 -9.48 -2.12 -10.83
N ASP A 100 -9.93 -1.12 -10.07
CA ASP A 100 -10.13 0.24 -10.57
C ASP A 100 -8.80 0.83 -11.07
N TYR A 101 -7.72 0.60 -10.33
CA TYR A 101 -6.41 1.10 -10.70
C TYR A 101 -5.96 0.54 -12.05
N PHE A 102 -6.00 -0.78 -12.23
CA PHE A 102 -5.55 -1.40 -13.47
C PHE A 102 -6.51 -1.16 -14.64
N LYS A 103 -7.78 -0.98 -14.37
CA LYS A 103 -8.76 -0.63 -15.39
C LYS A 103 -8.47 0.74 -15.99
N ASN A 104 -7.93 1.66 -15.20
CA ASN A 104 -7.61 3.03 -15.62
C ASN A 104 -6.19 3.19 -16.17
N GLN A 105 -5.41 2.12 -16.22
CA GLN A 105 -4.03 2.10 -16.68
C GLN A 105 -3.94 1.73 -18.17
N LYS A 106 -4.57 2.46 -19.02
CA LYS A 106 -4.47 2.20 -20.45
C LYS A 106 -3.57 3.17 -21.16
#